data_45f32159e6c162d4f45acf8dc6ad81e0
#
_entry.id   45f32159e6c162d4f45acf8dc6ad81e0
#
_cell.length_a   1.000
_cell.length_b   1.000
_cell.length_c   1.000
_cell.angle_alpha   90.00
_cell.angle_beta   90.00
_cell.angle_gamma   90.00
#
_symmetry.space_group_name_H-M   'P 1'
#
loop_
_entity.id
_entity.type
_entity.pdbx_description
1 polymer ?
#
loop_
_entity_poly.entity_id
_entity_poly.type
_entity_poly.pdbx_seq_one_letter_code
_entity_poly.pdbx_strand_id
1 'polypeptide(L)'
;MLRIQRVLLLCLTAAITGCTGLGRMQAPAISAEEYARHIATLSADEFEGRKPGTAGERKTVEYLVAEFKKLGLEPGNGDSFLQQVPIVEITAGSDARLQLGSAELKYMQDMVIWTKRLVPEISVADSPLVFVGHGVVAPELGWNDYAGVDMRGKTAVILINDPGFATDDPKLFRGRAMTYYGRWTYKFEEAARQGAAGAIIIHDEVPAAYPWDTVQNSWMGPQLDMVAADGNAGRPAIEGWITLPIAEQLLKASGHGYRELLLAASKPGFRAIDLKQKASGALRNAIRRSSSPNVMAMLPGSKYPNEYVVYMAHWDHLGRTLARSGDNIFNGAVDNATGTSGLLTIAQGFVAAKEKPERSVVFLALTCEECGLL
;
A
#
# COMPACT_ATOMS: atom_id res chain seq x y z
N MET A 1 -49.34 11.01 -54.53
CA MET A 1 -47.99 11.07 -53.87
C MET A 1 -47.86 12.18 -52.84
N LEU A 2 -48.79 13.07 -52.57
CA LEU A 2 -48.60 14.23 -51.64
C LEU A 2 -49.13 14.01 -50.21
N ARG A 3 -49.81 12.88 -49.93
CA ARG A 3 -50.36 12.61 -48.58
C ARG A 3 -49.50 11.75 -47.67
N ILE A 4 -48.47 11.06 -48.18
CA ILE A 4 -47.56 10.20 -47.37
C ILE A 4 -46.41 11.01 -46.81
N GLN A 5 -45.99 12.10 -47.44
CA GLN A 5 -44.88 12.95 -46.93
C GLN A 5 -45.25 13.80 -45.70
N ARG A 6 -46.56 14.11 -45.48
CA ARG A 6 -46.97 14.90 -44.29
C ARG A 6 -47.10 14.08 -43.00
N VAL A 7 -47.29 12.78 -43.09
CA VAL A 7 -47.38 11.89 -41.92
C VAL A 7 -46.00 11.52 -41.39
N LEU A 8 -44.99 11.41 -42.25
CA LEU A 8 -43.59 11.15 -41.82
C LEU A 8 -42.93 12.36 -41.14
N LEU A 9 -43.35 13.59 -41.45
CA LEU A 9 -42.79 14.80 -40.84
C LEU A 9 -43.34 15.08 -39.43
N LEU A 10 -44.55 14.59 -39.11
CA LEU A 10 -45.14 14.72 -37.79
C LEU A 10 -44.62 13.66 -36.79
N CYS A 11 -44.15 12.51 -37.26
CA CYS A 11 -43.57 11.49 -36.39
C CYS A 11 -42.09 11.81 -36.02
N LEU A 12 -41.36 12.60 -36.81
CA LEU A 12 -39.97 12.96 -36.51
C LEU A 12 -39.86 14.12 -35.51
N THR A 13 -40.89 14.96 -35.37
CA THR A 13 -40.90 16.05 -34.38
C THR A 13 -41.35 15.64 -32.97
N ALA A 14 -42.03 14.48 -32.85
CA ALA A 14 -42.44 13.97 -31.53
C ALA A 14 -41.34 13.15 -30.82
N ALA A 15 -40.25 12.74 -31.51
CA ALA A 15 -39.18 11.94 -30.95
C ALA A 15 -38.05 12.78 -30.30
N ILE A 16 -38.06 14.11 -30.46
CA ILE A 16 -36.98 14.99 -29.93
C ILE A 16 -37.37 15.65 -28.60
N THR A 17 -38.65 15.58 -28.19
CA THR A 17 -39.10 16.19 -26.92
C THR A 17 -39.10 15.24 -25.71
N GLY A 18 -38.65 14.00 -25.88
CA GLY A 18 -38.64 12.99 -24.79
C GLY A 18 -37.42 12.91 -23.90
N CYS A 19 -36.34 13.66 -24.19
CA CYS A 19 -35.06 13.56 -23.45
C CYS A 19 -34.66 14.81 -22.66
N THR A 20 -35.58 15.72 -22.35
CA THR A 20 -35.24 16.94 -21.54
C THR A 20 -35.55 16.82 -20.06
N GLY A 21 -35.79 15.61 -19.54
CA GLY A 21 -36.18 15.39 -18.15
C GLY A 21 -35.13 14.72 -17.25
N LEU A 22 -33.93 14.45 -17.73
CA LEU A 22 -32.79 14.15 -16.83
C LEU A 22 -32.24 15.47 -16.37
N GLY A 23 -32.75 16.00 -15.25
CA GLY A 23 -32.15 17.13 -14.55
C GLY A 23 -30.63 16.81 -14.41
N ARG A 24 -29.81 17.60 -15.08
CA ARG A 24 -28.36 17.55 -14.83
C ARG A 24 -28.23 17.86 -13.34
N MET A 25 -27.92 16.83 -12.55
CA MET A 25 -27.41 17.06 -11.20
C MET A 25 -26.22 18.00 -11.35
N GLN A 26 -26.39 19.21 -10.91
CA GLN A 26 -25.32 20.19 -10.90
C GLN A 26 -24.29 19.66 -9.89
N ALA A 27 -23.12 19.27 -10.36
CA ALA A 27 -22.06 18.83 -9.47
C ALA A 27 -21.83 19.89 -8.39
N PRO A 28 -21.71 19.53 -7.12
CA PRO A 28 -21.45 20.48 -6.06
C PRO A 28 -20.18 21.28 -6.37
N ALA A 29 -20.21 22.58 -6.13
CA ALA A 29 -19.06 23.44 -6.34
C ALA A 29 -17.98 23.11 -5.30
N ILE A 30 -16.84 22.56 -5.75
CA ILE A 30 -15.66 22.36 -4.92
C ILE A 30 -14.85 23.67 -4.92
N SER A 31 -14.60 24.23 -3.73
CA SER A 31 -13.76 25.41 -3.58
C SER A 31 -12.27 25.04 -3.67
N ALA A 32 -11.59 25.54 -4.70
CA ALA A 32 -10.14 25.36 -4.83
C ALA A 32 -9.37 26.04 -3.69
N GLU A 33 -9.89 27.15 -3.16
CA GLU A 33 -9.29 27.88 -2.02
C GLU A 33 -9.36 27.04 -0.74
N GLU A 34 -10.54 26.50 -0.40
CA GLU A 34 -10.70 25.62 0.76
C GLU A 34 -9.87 24.34 0.63
N TYR A 35 -9.83 23.75 -0.57
CA TYR A 35 -8.99 22.60 -0.83
C TYR A 35 -7.51 22.90 -0.57
N ALA A 36 -6.99 24.01 -1.09
CA ALA A 36 -5.61 24.44 -0.86
C ALA A 36 -5.33 24.74 0.61
N ARG A 37 -6.30 25.37 1.32
CA ARG A 37 -6.21 25.64 2.76
C ARG A 37 -6.06 24.35 3.57
N HIS A 38 -6.85 23.32 3.29
CA HIS A 38 -6.76 22.04 3.97
C HIS A 38 -5.41 21.35 3.71
N ILE A 39 -4.92 21.38 2.46
CA ILE A 39 -3.59 20.83 2.12
C ILE A 39 -2.52 21.56 2.93
N ALA A 40 -2.49 22.89 2.88
CA ALA A 40 -1.50 23.69 3.59
C ALA A 40 -1.52 23.42 5.10
N THR A 41 -2.71 23.26 5.69
CA THR A 41 -2.86 22.94 7.12
C THR A 41 -2.32 21.55 7.44
N LEU A 42 -2.78 20.53 6.73
CA LEU A 42 -2.39 19.13 7.00
C LEU A 42 -0.90 18.85 6.73
N SER A 43 -0.29 19.58 5.79
CA SER A 43 1.13 19.44 5.46
C SER A 43 2.04 20.42 6.22
N ALA A 44 1.51 21.19 7.17
CA ALA A 44 2.34 22.08 7.98
C ALA A 44 3.20 21.31 8.99
N ASP A 45 4.33 21.88 9.37
CA ASP A 45 5.30 21.28 10.31
C ASP A 45 4.69 20.94 11.68
N GLU A 46 3.66 21.71 12.10
CA GLU A 46 2.94 21.44 13.34
C GLU A 46 2.27 20.06 13.36
N PHE A 47 1.95 19.48 12.20
CA PHE A 47 1.37 18.14 12.08
C PHE A 47 2.42 17.04 12.06
N GLU A 48 3.71 17.39 12.14
CA GLU A 48 4.84 16.47 12.34
C GLU A 48 4.86 15.27 11.37
N GLY A 49 4.34 15.48 10.14
CA GLY A 49 4.25 14.44 9.11
C GLY A 49 3.27 13.32 9.45
N ARG A 50 2.32 13.52 10.35
CA ARG A 50 1.10 12.72 10.58
C ARG A 50 1.31 11.22 10.81
N LYS A 51 2.45 10.82 11.40
CA LYS A 51 2.71 9.38 11.63
C LYS A 51 1.77 8.83 12.70
N PRO A 52 1.18 7.63 12.48
CA PRO A 52 0.36 6.93 13.47
C PRO A 52 1.10 6.73 14.80
N GLY A 53 0.38 6.88 15.92
CA GLY A 53 0.94 6.76 17.28
C GLY A 53 1.75 7.96 17.76
N THR A 54 1.71 9.12 17.07
CA THR A 54 2.49 10.33 17.40
C THR A 54 1.60 11.53 17.78
N ALA A 55 2.24 12.65 18.11
CA ALA A 55 1.53 13.92 18.30
C ALA A 55 0.89 14.43 16.99
N GLY A 56 1.51 14.14 15.85
CA GLY A 56 0.98 14.45 14.52
C GLY A 56 -0.34 13.75 14.23
N GLU A 57 -0.48 12.47 14.60
CA GLU A 57 -1.76 11.76 14.55
C GLU A 57 -2.86 12.52 15.31
N ARG A 58 -2.61 12.82 16.59
CA ARG A 58 -3.63 13.47 17.43
C ARG A 58 -4.13 14.77 16.82
N LYS A 59 -3.22 15.63 16.37
CA LYS A 59 -3.57 16.90 15.71
C LYS A 59 -4.37 16.69 14.43
N THR A 60 -3.99 15.70 13.63
CA THR A 60 -4.67 15.37 12.37
C THR A 60 -6.09 14.89 12.63
N VAL A 61 -6.25 13.95 13.55
CA VAL A 61 -7.55 13.39 13.93
C VAL A 61 -8.47 14.47 14.52
N GLU A 62 -7.96 15.30 15.43
CA GLU A 62 -8.70 16.44 16.01
C GLU A 62 -9.14 17.41 14.92
N TYR A 63 -8.27 17.76 13.99
CA TYR A 63 -8.58 18.64 12.87
C TYR A 63 -9.69 18.06 11.98
N LEU A 64 -9.57 16.80 11.55
CA LEU A 64 -10.55 16.14 10.68
C LEU A 64 -11.93 16.06 11.36
N VAL A 65 -11.98 15.66 12.62
CA VAL A 65 -13.22 15.60 13.40
C VAL A 65 -13.86 16.99 13.54
N ALA A 66 -13.05 18.01 13.78
CA ALA A 66 -13.53 19.39 13.91
C ALA A 66 -14.13 19.90 12.59
N GLU A 67 -13.46 19.68 11.46
CA GLU A 67 -13.96 20.09 10.13
C GLU A 67 -15.23 19.31 9.74
N PHE A 68 -15.32 18.00 9.97
CA PHE A 68 -16.55 17.25 9.73
C PHE A 68 -17.72 17.70 10.61
N LYS A 69 -17.48 17.98 11.89
CA LYS A 69 -18.50 18.57 12.79
C LYS A 69 -18.96 19.95 12.33
N LYS A 70 -18.05 20.81 11.89
CA LYS A 70 -18.35 22.13 11.35
C LYS A 70 -19.25 22.06 10.12
N LEU A 71 -19.12 21.03 9.30
CA LEU A 71 -19.98 20.75 8.16
C LEU A 71 -21.36 20.18 8.57
N GLY A 72 -21.58 19.85 9.84
CA GLY A 72 -22.84 19.28 10.33
C GLY A 72 -23.03 17.82 9.96
N LEU A 73 -21.94 17.09 9.66
CA LEU A 73 -22.00 15.66 9.39
C LEU A 73 -22.20 14.86 10.68
N GLU A 74 -22.79 13.69 10.54
CA GLU A 74 -23.00 12.75 11.64
C GLU A 74 -21.76 11.83 11.81
N PRO A 75 -21.55 11.25 13.02
CA PRO A 75 -20.56 10.21 13.21
C PRO A 75 -20.80 9.02 12.28
N GLY A 76 -19.74 8.49 11.68
CA GLY A 76 -19.82 7.34 10.76
C GLY A 76 -19.66 5.99 11.44
N ASN A 77 -19.28 5.95 12.73
CA ASN A 77 -19.07 4.73 13.53
C ASN A 77 -19.96 4.75 14.78
N GLY A 78 -21.26 4.47 14.62
CA GLY A 78 -22.25 4.62 15.70
C GLY A 78 -22.29 6.07 16.19
N ASP A 79 -22.04 6.28 17.49
CA ASP A 79 -22.01 7.62 18.10
C ASP A 79 -20.62 8.29 18.04
N SER A 80 -19.65 7.69 17.36
CA SER A 80 -18.26 8.15 17.29
C SER A 80 -17.83 8.48 15.86
N PHE A 81 -17.05 9.55 15.69
CA PHE A 81 -16.30 9.80 14.46
C PHE A 81 -15.06 8.92 14.33
N LEU A 82 -14.69 8.19 15.38
CA LEU A 82 -13.45 7.41 15.44
C LEU A 82 -13.76 5.91 15.44
N GLN A 83 -13.11 5.19 14.52
CA GLN A 83 -13.00 3.75 14.54
C GLN A 83 -11.58 3.37 14.95
N GLN A 84 -11.41 2.81 16.15
CA GLN A 84 -10.09 2.42 16.63
C GLN A 84 -9.59 1.19 15.89
N VAL A 85 -8.43 1.29 15.27
CA VAL A 85 -7.72 0.18 14.63
C VAL A 85 -6.62 -0.28 15.58
N PRO A 86 -6.71 -1.50 16.13
CA PRO A 86 -5.64 -2.05 16.95
C PRO A 86 -4.40 -2.29 16.12
N ILE A 87 -3.28 -1.68 16.50
CA ILE A 87 -1.99 -1.81 15.84
C ILE A 87 -0.94 -2.34 16.80
N VAL A 88 0.06 -2.99 16.24
CA VAL A 88 1.26 -3.41 16.94
C VAL A 88 2.47 -2.76 16.29
N GLU A 89 3.37 -2.28 17.11
CA GLU A 89 4.65 -1.73 16.71
C GLU A 89 5.73 -2.76 17.02
N ILE A 90 6.50 -3.13 16.01
CA ILE A 90 7.63 -4.05 16.10
C ILE A 90 8.87 -3.30 15.69
N THR A 91 9.85 -3.20 16.59
CA THR A 91 11.14 -2.56 16.32
C THR A 91 12.23 -3.59 16.35
N ALA A 92 12.85 -3.86 15.21
CA ALA A 92 14.02 -4.73 15.14
C ALA A 92 15.23 -4.07 15.82
N GLY A 93 15.97 -4.84 16.59
CA GLY A 93 17.21 -4.40 17.21
C GLY A 93 18.31 -4.14 16.19
N SER A 94 19.23 -3.24 16.51
CA SER A 94 20.41 -2.93 15.68
C SER A 94 21.39 -4.10 15.51
N ASP A 95 21.21 -5.17 16.27
CA ASP A 95 21.95 -6.43 16.21
C ASP A 95 21.35 -7.47 15.26
N ALA A 96 20.40 -7.04 14.41
CA ALA A 96 19.84 -7.85 13.34
C ALA A 96 20.94 -8.41 12.43
N ARG A 97 20.94 -9.71 12.21
CA ARG A 97 21.96 -10.42 11.44
C ARG A 97 21.35 -11.22 10.31
N LEU A 98 21.99 -11.18 9.16
CA LEU A 98 21.68 -12.02 8.01
C LEU A 98 22.96 -12.45 7.34
N GLN A 99 23.07 -13.75 7.11
CA GLN A 99 24.11 -14.38 6.30
C GLN A 99 23.44 -15.07 5.10
N LEU A 100 23.97 -14.81 3.91
CA LEU A 100 23.56 -15.47 2.67
C LEU A 100 24.75 -16.19 2.05
N GLY A 101 24.71 -17.52 2.02
CA GLY A 101 25.85 -18.34 1.67
C GLY A 101 27.01 -18.10 2.65
N SER A 102 28.16 -17.67 2.13
CA SER A 102 29.35 -17.29 2.95
C SER A 102 29.39 -15.80 3.33
N ALA A 103 28.47 -14.97 2.80
CA ALA A 103 28.48 -13.52 3.02
C ALA A 103 27.70 -13.15 4.29
N GLU A 104 28.35 -12.54 5.26
CA GLU A 104 27.71 -11.89 6.40
C GLU A 104 27.40 -10.44 6.03
N LEU A 105 26.12 -10.07 6.11
CA LEU A 105 25.60 -8.79 5.60
C LEU A 105 25.54 -7.74 6.71
N LYS A 106 25.88 -6.51 6.36
CA LYS A 106 25.82 -5.36 7.28
C LYS A 106 24.40 -4.77 7.27
N TYR A 107 23.79 -4.76 8.45
CA TYR A 107 22.47 -4.16 8.66
C TYR A 107 22.44 -2.70 8.19
N MET A 108 21.39 -2.29 7.54
CA MET A 108 21.16 -0.99 6.89
C MET A 108 22.03 -0.72 5.64
N GLN A 109 23.26 -1.19 5.57
CA GLN A 109 24.14 -0.95 4.43
C GLN A 109 23.85 -1.93 3.28
N ASP A 110 23.88 -3.21 3.58
CA ASP A 110 23.76 -4.32 2.60
C ASP A 110 22.36 -4.89 2.57
N MET A 111 21.65 -4.82 3.70
CA MET A 111 20.33 -5.40 3.91
C MET A 111 19.52 -4.62 4.96
N VAL A 112 18.21 -4.78 4.88
CA VAL A 112 17.26 -4.52 5.97
C VAL A 112 16.41 -5.75 6.15
N ILE A 113 16.21 -6.18 7.41
CA ILE A 113 15.38 -7.33 7.74
C ILE A 113 14.51 -7.02 8.95
N TRP A 114 13.34 -7.65 8.98
CA TRP A 114 12.37 -7.56 10.06
C TRP A 114 11.56 -8.85 10.16
N THR A 115 10.66 -8.89 11.12
CA THR A 115 9.60 -9.89 11.18
C THR A 115 8.27 -9.19 11.46
N LYS A 116 7.20 -9.73 10.91
CA LYS A 116 5.83 -9.37 11.30
C LYS A 116 5.27 -10.27 12.40
N ARG A 117 5.97 -11.34 12.77
CA ARG A 117 5.57 -12.22 13.86
C ARG A 117 5.73 -11.54 15.21
N LEU A 118 4.73 -11.65 16.06
CA LEU A 118 4.70 -11.00 17.38
C LEU A 118 5.50 -11.80 18.42
N VAL A 119 6.81 -11.91 18.17
CA VAL A 119 7.73 -12.65 19.05
C VAL A 119 8.96 -11.77 19.38
N PRO A 120 9.48 -11.83 20.62
CA PRO A 120 10.62 -11.01 21.05
C PRO A 120 11.93 -11.41 20.33
N GLU A 121 12.05 -12.66 19.93
CA GLU A 121 13.22 -13.18 19.22
C GLU A 121 12.75 -14.14 18.12
N ILE A 122 13.44 -14.10 16.99
CA ILE A 122 13.21 -15.01 15.88
C ILE A 122 14.48 -15.28 15.12
N SER A 123 14.60 -16.50 14.59
CA SER A 123 15.74 -16.87 13.76
C SER A 123 15.34 -17.85 12.65
N VAL A 124 16.14 -17.84 11.61
CA VAL A 124 16.16 -18.85 10.55
C VAL A 124 17.59 -19.36 10.49
N ALA A 125 17.77 -20.69 10.50
CA ALA A 125 19.07 -21.31 10.45
C ALA A 125 19.18 -22.26 9.27
N ASP A 126 20.25 -22.15 8.50
CA ASP A 126 20.58 -23.04 7.37
C ASP A 126 19.45 -23.26 6.36
N SER A 127 18.59 -22.26 6.19
CA SER A 127 17.45 -22.30 5.28
C SER A 127 17.91 -22.29 3.81
N PRO A 128 17.59 -23.30 2.98
CA PRO A 128 17.98 -23.31 1.59
C PRO A 128 17.43 -22.08 0.83
N LEU A 129 18.28 -21.44 0.03
CA LEU A 129 17.91 -20.30 -0.79
C LEU A 129 17.35 -20.75 -2.13
N VAL A 130 16.16 -20.25 -2.46
CA VAL A 130 15.50 -20.52 -3.74
C VAL A 130 15.19 -19.19 -4.44
N PHE A 131 15.74 -19.01 -5.64
CA PHE A 131 15.37 -17.90 -6.50
C PHE A 131 14.02 -18.20 -7.16
N VAL A 132 13.00 -17.45 -6.84
CA VAL A 132 11.62 -17.63 -7.28
C VAL A 132 11.19 -16.58 -8.32
N GLY A 133 12.16 -16.04 -9.08
CA GLY A 133 11.84 -15.01 -10.07
C GLY A 133 11.17 -13.81 -9.44
N HIS A 134 10.04 -13.38 -10.00
CA HIS A 134 9.23 -12.30 -9.43
C HIS A 134 8.32 -12.75 -8.28
N GLY A 135 8.28 -14.05 -7.96
CA GLY A 135 7.46 -14.60 -6.88
C GLY A 135 5.96 -14.41 -7.09
N VAL A 136 5.50 -14.53 -8.32
CA VAL A 136 4.11 -14.28 -8.72
C VAL A 136 3.34 -15.58 -8.92
N VAL A 137 2.11 -15.61 -8.38
CA VAL A 137 1.07 -16.60 -8.68
C VAL A 137 -0.15 -15.85 -9.17
N ALA A 138 -0.38 -15.85 -10.48
CA ALA A 138 -1.48 -15.16 -11.16
C ALA A 138 -2.20 -16.16 -12.09
N PRO A 139 -3.15 -16.97 -11.55
CA PRO A 139 -3.83 -18.03 -12.31
C PRO A 139 -4.56 -17.50 -13.55
N GLU A 140 -5.12 -16.28 -13.47
CA GLU A 140 -5.82 -15.62 -14.57
C GLU A 140 -4.91 -15.26 -15.76
N LEU A 141 -3.59 -15.19 -15.50
CA LEU A 141 -2.56 -14.99 -16.52
C LEU A 141 -1.78 -16.28 -16.84
N GLY A 142 -2.18 -17.42 -16.25
CA GLY A 142 -1.47 -18.69 -16.37
C GLY A 142 -0.05 -18.66 -15.80
N TRP A 143 0.21 -17.79 -14.80
CA TRP A 143 1.53 -17.55 -14.25
C TRP A 143 1.68 -18.15 -12.86
N ASN A 144 2.79 -18.87 -12.62
CA ASN A 144 3.11 -19.41 -11.29
C ASN A 144 4.63 -19.64 -11.16
N ASP A 145 5.32 -18.71 -10.51
CA ASP A 145 6.76 -18.77 -10.25
C ASP A 145 7.15 -19.83 -9.22
N TYR A 146 6.21 -20.28 -8.41
CA TYR A 146 6.42 -21.33 -7.40
C TYR A 146 6.06 -22.73 -7.89
N ALA A 147 5.70 -22.88 -9.17
CA ALA A 147 5.26 -24.17 -9.68
C ALA A 147 6.35 -25.26 -9.54
N GLY A 148 5.98 -26.33 -8.82
CA GLY A 148 6.84 -27.50 -8.62
C GLY A 148 7.89 -27.37 -7.52
N VAL A 149 7.88 -26.27 -6.73
CA VAL A 149 8.76 -26.12 -5.57
C VAL A 149 7.96 -26.11 -4.26
N ASP A 150 8.42 -26.83 -3.27
CA ASP A 150 7.96 -26.75 -1.90
C ASP A 150 8.84 -25.74 -1.14
N MET A 151 8.24 -24.64 -0.68
CA MET A 151 8.96 -23.56 0.01
C MET A 151 9.07 -23.75 1.52
N ARG A 152 8.46 -24.77 2.10
CA ARG A 152 8.53 -25.00 3.55
C ARG A 152 9.96 -25.15 4.04
N GLY A 153 10.34 -24.36 5.02
CA GLY A 153 11.70 -24.31 5.58
C GLY A 153 12.74 -23.62 4.68
N LYS A 154 12.35 -23.09 3.52
CA LYS A 154 13.24 -22.41 2.56
C LYS A 154 13.05 -20.90 2.59
N THR A 155 14.07 -20.18 2.14
CA THR A 155 14.04 -18.72 1.99
C THR A 155 13.95 -18.36 0.51
N ALA A 156 12.91 -17.60 0.16
CA ALA A 156 12.70 -17.08 -1.18
C ALA A 156 13.61 -15.88 -1.45
N VAL A 157 14.28 -15.87 -2.61
CA VAL A 157 14.99 -14.71 -3.16
C VAL A 157 14.17 -14.21 -4.35
N ILE A 158 13.70 -12.96 -4.30
CA ILE A 158 12.59 -12.46 -5.12
C ILE A 158 12.99 -11.17 -5.83
N LEU A 159 12.70 -11.05 -7.11
CA LEU A 159 12.82 -9.78 -7.86
C LEU A 159 11.67 -8.83 -7.50
N ILE A 160 12.00 -7.55 -7.31
CA ILE A 160 10.98 -6.50 -7.20
C ILE A 160 10.29 -6.28 -8.56
N ASN A 161 9.09 -5.70 -8.56
CA ASN A 161 8.24 -5.51 -9.72
C ASN A 161 7.68 -6.84 -10.28
N ASP A 162 7.03 -6.81 -11.43
CA ASP A 162 6.41 -7.97 -12.05
C ASP A 162 7.08 -8.32 -13.40
N PRO A 163 6.77 -9.49 -13.98
CA PRO A 163 7.44 -9.97 -15.19
C PRO A 163 7.36 -9.04 -16.39
N GLY A 164 6.33 -8.18 -16.46
CA GLY A 164 6.13 -7.26 -17.58
C GLY A 164 7.19 -6.17 -17.64
N PHE A 165 7.69 -5.71 -16.50
CA PHE A 165 8.59 -4.57 -16.40
C PHE A 165 9.87 -4.75 -17.24
N ALA A 166 10.52 -5.90 -17.16
CA ALA A 166 11.79 -6.16 -17.84
C ALA A 166 11.64 -6.35 -19.36
N THR A 167 10.44 -6.71 -19.82
CA THR A 167 10.17 -6.99 -21.24
C THR A 167 9.53 -5.81 -21.96
N ASP A 168 8.95 -4.85 -21.21
CA ASP A 168 8.16 -3.72 -21.75
C ASP A 168 6.98 -4.18 -22.64
N ASP A 169 6.54 -5.44 -22.50
CA ASP A 169 5.40 -5.98 -23.23
C ASP A 169 4.09 -5.61 -22.53
N PRO A 170 3.25 -4.72 -23.11
CA PRO A 170 2.01 -4.29 -22.48
C PRO A 170 0.99 -5.42 -22.28
N LYS A 171 1.15 -6.57 -22.94
CA LYS A 171 0.32 -7.75 -22.78
C LYS A 171 0.75 -8.61 -21.58
N LEU A 172 1.98 -8.44 -21.10
CA LEU A 172 2.51 -9.14 -19.94
C LEU A 172 2.47 -8.21 -18.74
N PHE A 173 1.58 -8.43 -17.77
CA PHE A 173 1.42 -7.63 -16.55
C PHE A 173 1.38 -6.11 -16.80
N ARG A 174 0.79 -5.65 -17.93
CA ARG A 174 0.73 -4.24 -18.37
C ARG A 174 2.10 -3.57 -18.65
N GLY A 175 3.12 -4.35 -18.97
CA GLY A 175 4.45 -3.84 -19.32
C GLY A 175 5.13 -3.14 -18.15
N ARG A 176 5.54 -1.89 -18.33
CA ARG A 176 6.25 -1.11 -17.30
C ARG A 176 5.36 -0.61 -16.17
N ALA A 177 4.03 -0.66 -16.32
CA ALA A 177 3.12 -0.26 -15.25
C ALA A 177 3.07 -1.36 -14.17
N MET A 178 3.56 -1.05 -12.97
CA MET A 178 3.53 -2.01 -11.86
C MET A 178 2.09 -2.42 -11.54
N THR A 179 1.81 -3.72 -11.58
CA THR A 179 0.56 -4.28 -11.09
C THR A 179 0.64 -4.56 -9.59
N TYR A 180 -0.46 -5.03 -8.97
CA TYR A 180 -0.41 -5.49 -7.57
C TYR A 180 0.64 -6.60 -7.35
N TYR A 181 0.82 -7.47 -8.32
CA TYR A 181 1.85 -8.52 -8.27
C TYR A 181 3.29 -7.99 -8.20
N GLY A 182 3.53 -6.78 -8.69
CA GLY A 182 4.84 -6.13 -8.64
C GLY A 182 5.19 -5.50 -7.28
N ARG A 183 4.20 -5.27 -6.43
CA ARG A 183 4.38 -4.60 -5.13
C ARG A 183 5.16 -5.47 -4.15
N TRP A 184 5.99 -4.84 -3.32
CA TRP A 184 6.78 -5.55 -2.31
C TRP A 184 5.91 -6.26 -1.27
N THR A 185 4.75 -5.68 -0.89
CA THR A 185 3.78 -6.31 0.02
C THR A 185 3.34 -7.67 -0.50
N TYR A 186 2.96 -7.74 -1.78
CA TYR A 186 2.56 -8.99 -2.42
C TYR A 186 3.65 -10.06 -2.34
N LYS A 187 4.94 -9.69 -2.52
CA LYS A 187 6.06 -10.64 -2.49
C LYS A 187 6.13 -11.39 -1.17
N PHE A 188 6.01 -10.67 -0.06
CA PHE A 188 6.02 -11.27 1.28
C PHE A 188 4.75 -12.08 1.57
N GLU A 189 3.60 -11.58 1.14
CA GLU A 189 2.33 -12.30 1.28
C GLU A 189 2.32 -13.60 0.50
N GLU A 190 2.81 -13.59 -0.75
CA GLU A 190 2.85 -14.81 -1.55
C GLU A 190 3.88 -15.80 -1.00
N ALA A 191 5.05 -15.35 -0.59
CA ALA A 191 6.03 -16.21 0.08
C ALA A 191 5.45 -16.87 1.35
N ALA A 192 4.63 -16.11 2.13
CA ALA A 192 3.89 -16.64 3.27
C ALA A 192 2.88 -17.72 2.84
N ARG A 193 2.07 -17.47 1.80
CA ARG A 193 1.11 -18.45 1.25
C ARG A 193 1.79 -19.72 0.78
N GLN A 194 3.01 -19.62 0.26
CA GLN A 194 3.83 -20.77 -0.15
C GLN A 194 4.57 -21.47 1.01
N GLY A 195 4.44 -20.95 2.26
CA GLY A 195 5.02 -21.52 3.46
C GLY A 195 6.52 -21.26 3.62
N ALA A 196 7.07 -20.24 2.97
CA ALA A 196 8.48 -19.90 3.06
C ALA A 196 8.89 -19.51 4.49
N ALA A 197 10.07 -19.99 4.93
CA ALA A 197 10.64 -19.63 6.22
C ALA A 197 11.19 -18.20 6.24
N GLY A 198 11.72 -17.73 5.11
CA GLY A 198 12.20 -16.37 4.90
C GLY A 198 11.83 -15.88 3.49
N ALA A 199 11.80 -14.55 3.33
CA ALA A 199 11.56 -13.91 2.04
C ALA A 199 12.44 -12.66 1.91
N ILE A 200 13.30 -12.62 0.89
CA ILE A 200 14.27 -11.56 0.66
C ILE A 200 14.08 -11.00 -0.73
N ILE A 201 13.75 -9.71 -0.82
CA ILE A 201 13.60 -9.02 -2.10
C ILE A 201 14.93 -8.42 -2.53
N ILE A 202 15.27 -8.56 -3.79
CA ILE A 202 16.40 -7.88 -4.43
C ILE A 202 15.97 -6.46 -4.76
N HIS A 203 16.67 -5.47 -4.19
CA HIS A 203 16.46 -4.07 -4.53
C HIS A 203 17.27 -3.69 -5.77
N ASP A 204 16.57 -3.49 -6.88
CA ASP A 204 17.09 -2.84 -8.08
C ASP A 204 16.33 -1.50 -8.23
N GLU A 205 17.04 -0.38 -8.26
CA GLU A 205 16.46 0.96 -8.22
C GLU A 205 15.51 1.24 -9.39
N VAL A 206 15.82 0.72 -10.56
CA VAL A 206 15.00 0.98 -11.76
C VAL A 206 13.63 0.32 -11.69
N PRO A 207 13.50 -0.99 -11.42
CA PRO A 207 12.18 -1.60 -11.24
C PRO A 207 11.52 -1.24 -9.91
N ALA A 208 12.26 -0.89 -8.85
CA ALA A 208 11.69 -0.43 -7.59
C ALA A 208 11.11 0.99 -7.70
N ALA A 209 11.67 1.83 -8.59
CA ALA A 209 11.35 3.24 -8.80
C ALA A 209 11.73 4.17 -7.62
N TYR A 210 12.60 3.71 -6.71
CA TYR A 210 13.19 4.50 -5.63
C TYR A 210 14.58 3.98 -5.25
N PRO A 211 15.45 4.86 -4.68
CA PRO A 211 16.81 4.47 -4.28
C PRO A 211 16.82 3.66 -2.98
N TRP A 212 17.98 3.04 -2.68
CA TRP A 212 18.17 2.22 -1.48
C TRP A 212 17.93 2.97 -0.16
N ASP A 213 18.24 4.25 -0.10
CA ASP A 213 18.01 5.06 1.10
C ASP A 213 16.52 5.16 1.48
N THR A 214 15.62 5.09 0.49
CA THR A 214 14.17 4.98 0.76
C THR A 214 13.86 3.68 1.51
N VAL A 215 14.44 2.55 1.09
CA VAL A 215 14.27 1.27 1.78
C VAL A 215 14.84 1.35 3.21
N GLN A 216 16.05 1.90 3.37
CA GLN A 216 16.65 2.09 4.69
C GLN A 216 15.75 2.91 5.62
N ASN A 217 15.28 4.07 5.16
CA ASN A 217 14.46 4.97 5.97
C ASN A 217 13.07 4.39 6.29
N SER A 218 12.46 3.67 5.36
CA SER A 218 11.15 3.04 5.57
C SER A 218 11.18 1.90 6.59
N TRP A 219 12.29 1.15 6.66
CA TRP A 219 12.41 -0.01 7.53
C TRP A 219 13.25 0.24 8.79
N MET A 220 13.75 1.45 8.97
CA MET A 220 14.44 1.87 10.17
C MET A 220 13.43 2.21 11.28
N GLY A 221 13.70 1.72 12.50
CA GLY A 221 12.85 2.02 13.65
C GLY A 221 11.54 1.22 13.70
N PRO A 222 10.50 1.76 14.35
CA PRO A 222 9.25 1.07 14.57
C PRO A 222 8.48 0.77 13.28
N GLN A 223 8.12 -0.49 13.08
CA GLN A 223 7.24 -0.95 12.02
C GLN A 223 5.87 -1.24 12.59
N LEU A 224 4.83 -0.70 11.96
CA LEU A 224 3.46 -0.92 12.38
C LEU A 224 2.84 -2.09 11.60
N ASP A 225 1.95 -2.83 12.27
CA ASP A 225 1.11 -3.86 11.64
C ASP A 225 -0.21 -3.98 12.40
N MET A 226 -1.20 -4.61 11.78
CA MET A 226 -2.45 -4.94 12.46
C MET A 226 -2.23 -6.05 13.47
N VAL A 227 -2.99 -6.01 14.57
CA VAL A 227 -2.95 -7.10 15.56
C VAL A 227 -3.69 -8.31 15.00
N ALA A 228 -2.94 -9.31 14.55
CA ALA A 228 -3.50 -10.59 14.14
C ALA A 228 -3.74 -11.50 15.36
N ALA A 229 -4.83 -12.28 15.33
CA ALA A 229 -5.20 -13.18 16.42
C ALA A 229 -4.17 -14.30 16.64
N ASP A 230 -3.51 -14.77 15.57
CA ASP A 230 -2.47 -15.80 15.59
C ASP A 230 -1.06 -15.22 15.84
N GLY A 231 -0.93 -13.91 16.11
CA GLY A 231 0.37 -13.23 16.25
C GLY A 231 1.19 -13.22 14.96
N ASN A 232 0.53 -13.24 13.80
CA ASN A 232 1.16 -13.33 12.48
C ASN A 232 2.03 -14.58 12.26
N ALA A 233 1.70 -15.70 12.91
CA ALA A 233 2.47 -16.95 12.84
C ALA A 233 2.60 -17.50 11.41
N GLY A 234 1.63 -17.20 10.53
CA GLY A 234 1.63 -17.58 9.13
C GLY A 234 2.61 -16.79 8.24
N ARG A 235 3.15 -15.64 8.72
CA ARG A 235 4.13 -14.84 7.97
C ARG A 235 5.51 -15.53 7.94
N PRO A 236 6.39 -15.23 6.95
CA PRO A 236 7.79 -15.66 7.01
C PRO A 236 8.45 -15.25 8.33
N ALA A 237 9.37 -16.06 8.84
CA ALA A 237 10.09 -15.73 10.06
C ALA A 237 10.93 -14.45 9.88
N ILE A 238 11.55 -14.31 8.70
CA ILE A 238 12.33 -13.13 8.33
C ILE A 238 11.84 -12.65 6.96
N GLU A 239 11.50 -11.38 6.90
CA GLU A 239 11.24 -10.62 5.68
C GLU A 239 12.33 -9.56 5.53
N GLY A 240 12.70 -9.23 4.29
CA GLY A 240 13.73 -8.21 4.11
C GLY A 240 14.09 -7.91 2.67
N TRP A 241 15.03 -6.98 2.56
CA TRP A 241 15.62 -6.55 1.30
C TRP A 241 17.12 -6.67 1.34
N ILE A 242 17.73 -6.93 0.19
CA ILE A 242 19.17 -6.84 -0.03
C ILE A 242 19.45 -5.92 -1.21
N THR A 243 20.60 -5.25 -1.18
CA THR A 243 21.05 -4.41 -2.30
C THR A 243 21.36 -5.24 -3.54
N LEU A 244 21.28 -4.65 -4.72
CA LEU A 244 21.62 -5.32 -5.99
C LEU A 244 23.06 -5.87 -6.00
N PRO A 245 24.13 -5.15 -5.51
CA PRO A 245 25.46 -5.71 -5.45
C PRO A 245 25.57 -7.00 -4.61
N ILE A 246 24.84 -7.08 -3.49
CA ILE A 246 24.79 -8.31 -2.68
C ILE A 246 24.07 -9.43 -3.43
N ALA A 247 22.98 -9.14 -4.10
CA ALA A 247 22.27 -10.10 -4.90
C ALA A 247 23.14 -10.65 -6.05
N GLU A 248 23.86 -9.79 -6.75
CA GLU A 248 24.80 -10.20 -7.82
C GLU A 248 25.90 -11.12 -7.31
N GLN A 249 26.48 -10.84 -6.13
CA GLN A 249 27.46 -11.70 -5.48
C GLN A 249 26.88 -13.07 -5.14
N LEU A 250 25.68 -13.11 -4.54
CA LEU A 250 24.99 -14.34 -4.17
C LEU A 250 24.70 -15.21 -5.43
N LEU A 251 24.13 -14.59 -6.46
CA LEU A 251 23.78 -15.28 -7.71
C LEU A 251 25.02 -15.79 -8.44
N LYS A 252 26.09 -14.99 -8.49
CA LYS A 252 27.38 -15.39 -9.05
C LYS A 252 27.99 -16.58 -8.31
N ALA A 253 27.95 -16.58 -6.98
CA ALA A 253 28.40 -17.70 -6.16
C ALA A 253 27.57 -18.97 -6.38
N SER A 254 26.33 -18.81 -6.86
CA SER A 254 25.41 -19.89 -7.25
C SER A 254 25.53 -20.30 -8.73
N GLY A 255 26.48 -19.71 -9.48
CA GLY A 255 26.72 -20.01 -10.90
C GLY A 255 25.81 -19.28 -11.88
N HIS A 256 25.13 -18.19 -11.45
CA HIS A 256 24.16 -17.47 -12.25
C HIS A 256 24.48 -15.97 -12.37
N GLY A 257 24.06 -15.35 -13.49
CA GLY A 257 24.09 -13.89 -13.67
C GLY A 257 22.73 -13.24 -13.32
N TYR A 258 22.76 -12.08 -12.63
CA TYR A 258 21.53 -11.36 -12.29
C TYR A 258 20.67 -11.07 -13.54
N ARG A 259 21.28 -10.46 -14.58
CA ARG A 259 20.56 -10.09 -15.80
C ARG A 259 20.01 -11.32 -16.55
N GLU A 260 20.74 -12.41 -16.54
CA GLU A 260 20.28 -13.70 -17.10
C GLU A 260 19.02 -14.19 -16.40
N LEU A 261 19.06 -14.21 -15.06
CA LEU A 261 17.91 -14.65 -14.26
C LEU A 261 16.72 -13.71 -14.35
N LEU A 262 16.94 -12.38 -14.41
CA LEU A 262 15.88 -11.39 -14.62
C LEU A 262 15.15 -11.67 -15.93
N LEU A 263 15.87 -11.87 -17.04
CA LEU A 263 15.27 -12.15 -18.34
C LEU A 263 14.60 -13.53 -18.39
N ALA A 264 15.15 -14.53 -17.70
CA ALA A 264 14.55 -15.85 -17.60
C ALA A 264 13.24 -15.80 -16.80
N ALA A 265 13.23 -15.09 -15.66
CA ALA A 265 12.07 -14.93 -14.79
C ALA A 265 10.95 -14.09 -15.42
N SER A 266 11.24 -13.31 -16.47
CA SER A 266 10.25 -12.53 -17.22
C SER A 266 9.60 -13.29 -18.37
N LYS A 267 9.83 -14.61 -18.48
CA LYS A 267 9.25 -15.46 -19.53
C LYS A 267 8.22 -16.42 -18.95
N PRO A 268 7.09 -16.66 -19.66
CA PRO A 268 6.14 -17.69 -19.26
C PRO A 268 6.83 -19.06 -19.10
N GLY A 269 6.43 -19.78 -18.06
CA GLY A 269 6.98 -21.11 -17.78
C GLY A 269 8.31 -21.11 -17.02
N PHE A 270 8.75 -19.96 -16.50
CA PHE A 270 9.87 -19.90 -15.56
C PHE A 270 9.69 -20.93 -14.43
N ARG A 271 10.78 -21.47 -13.93
CA ARG A 271 10.82 -22.39 -12.80
C ARG A 271 11.79 -21.87 -11.75
N ALA A 272 11.39 -21.96 -10.48
CA ALA A 272 12.24 -21.60 -9.37
C ALA A 272 13.57 -22.39 -9.37
N ILE A 273 14.65 -21.72 -8.97
CA ILE A 273 16.02 -22.24 -9.02
C ILE A 273 16.56 -22.40 -7.61
N ASP A 274 16.98 -23.60 -7.24
CA ASP A 274 17.74 -23.84 -6.01
C ASP A 274 19.15 -23.25 -6.17
N LEU A 275 19.47 -22.23 -5.38
CA LEU A 275 20.74 -21.53 -5.44
C LEU A 275 21.92 -22.33 -4.85
N LYS A 276 21.67 -23.49 -4.23
CA LYS A 276 22.67 -24.30 -3.54
C LYS A 276 23.43 -23.53 -2.45
N GLN A 277 22.83 -22.49 -1.94
CA GLN A 277 23.27 -21.65 -0.86
C GLN A 277 22.22 -21.69 0.27
N LYS A 278 22.59 -21.21 1.44
CA LYS A 278 21.71 -21.18 2.61
C LYS A 278 21.65 -19.78 3.20
N ALA A 279 20.51 -19.47 3.86
CA ALA A 279 20.34 -18.28 4.67
C ALA A 279 20.36 -18.65 6.16
N SER A 280 21.01 -17.82 6.96
CA SER A 280 20.87 -17.81 8.41
C SER A 280 20.68 -16.38 8.87
N GLY A 281 19.68 -16.13 9.71
CA GLY A 281 19.38 -14.79 10.20
C GLY A 281 18.76 -14.83 11.58
N ALA A 282 18.89 -13.75 12.33
CA ALA A 282 18.31 -13.60 13.66
C ALA A 282 17.94 -12.14 13.94
N LEU A 283 16.86 -11.95 14.66
CA LEU A 283 16.31 -10.66 15.09
C LEU A 283 15.91 -10.73 16.56
N ARG A 284 16.17 -9.63 17.29
CA ARG A 284 15.49 -9.31 18.55
C ARG A 284 14.58 -8.12 18.34
N ASN A 285 13.38 -8.16 18.92
CA ASN A 285 12.34 -7.19 18.68
C ASN A 285 11.84 -6.58 20.00
N ALA A 286 11.66 -5.26 20.02
CA ALA A 286 10.78 -4.60 20.95
C ALA A 286 9.37 -4.55 20.37
N ILE A 287 8.37 -4.96 21.16
CA ILE A 287 6.97 -5.03 20.71
C ILE A 287 6.12 -4.12 21.60
N ARG A 288 5.39 -3.20 20.98
CA ARG A 288 4.45 -2.30 21.66
C ARG A 288 3.07 -2.40 21.00
N ARG A 289 2.02 -2.56 21.80
CA ARG A 289 0.62 -2.52 21.31
C ARG A 289 0.07 -1.12 21.48
N SER A 290 -0.65 -0.64 20.47
CA SER A 290 -1.31 0.66 20.47
C SER A 290 -2.57 0.62 19.59
N SER A 291 -3.17 1.76 19.34
CA SER A 291 -4.26 1.90 18.37
C SER A 291 -4.10 3.23 17.63
N SER A 292 -4.59 3.27 16.42
CA SER A 292 -4.68 4.48 15.61
C SER A 292 -6.08 4.55 15.00
N PRO A 293 -6.76 5.72 14.98
CA PRO A 293 -8.14 5.77 14.54
C PRO A 293 -8.27 6.06 13.04
N ASN A 294 -9.19 5.36 12.38
CA ASN A 294 -9.84 5.89 11.20
C ASN A 294 -10.81 7.00 11.64
N VAL A 295 -10.95 8.05 10.85
CA VAL A 295 -11.96 9.11 11.08
C VAL A 295 -13.08 8.92 10.06
N MET A 296 -14.31 8.75 10.56
CA MET A 296 -15.48 8.46 9.76
C MET A 296 -16.58 9.47 10.00
N ALA A 297 -17.05 10.11 8.95
CA ALA A 297 -18.21 11.00 8.98
C ALA A 297 -19.26 10.55 7.96
N MET A 298 -20.51 10.84 8.19
CA MET A 298 -21.61 10.42 7.34
C MET A 298 -22.61 11.55 7.09
N LEU A 299 -23.07 11.62 5.84
CA LEU A 299 -24.27 12.38 5.45
C LEU A 299 -25.38 11.38 5.15
N PRO A 300 -26.46 11.30 5.95
CA PRO A 300 -27.55 10.36 5.75
C PRO A 300 -28.26 10.56 4.42
N GLY A 301 -28.56 9.47 3.75
CA GLY A 301 -29.34 9.44 2.51
C GLY A 301 -30.81 9.75 2.72
N SER A 302 -31.42 10.42 1.74
CA SER A 302 -32.84 10.82 1.79
C SER A 302 -33.82 9.71 1.46
N LYS A 303 -33.39 8.66 0.72
CA LYS A 303 -34.28 7.61 0.20
C LYS A 303 -33.82 6.20 0.57
N TYR A 304 -32.49 5.97 0.52
CA TYR A 304 -31.89 4.67 0.79
C TYR A 304 -30.79 4.85 1.88
N PRO A 305 -31.16 5.17 3.14
CA PRO A 305 -30.19 5.51 4.18
C PRO A 305 -29.29 4.34 4.58
N ASN A 306 -29.67 3.09 4.27
CA ASN A 306 -28.89 1.89 4.54
C ASN A 306 -28.03 1.42 3.35
N GLU A 307 -28.01 2.19 2.26
CA GLU A 307 -27.09 1.99 1.14
C GLU A 307 -26.04 3.10 1.15
N TYR A 308 -24.77 2.74 0.96
CA TYR A 308 -23.65 3.63 1.20
C TYR A 308 -22.82 3.87 -0.06
N VAL A 309 -22.42 5.13 -0.26
CA VAL A 309 -21.33 5.52 -1.15
C VAL A 309 -20.17 5.97 -0.25
N VAL A 310 -19.00 5.38 -0.41
CA VAL A 310 -17.85 5.66 0.44
C VAL A 310 -16.79 6.41 -0.36
N TYR A 311 -16.39 7.59 0.12
CA TYR A 311 -15.19 8.29 -0.30
C TYR A 311 -14.11 8.02 0.73
N MET A 312 -12.91 7.62 0.29
CA MET A 312 -11.82 7.32 1.21
C MET A 312 -10.49 7.92 0.76
N ALA A 313 -9.67 8.28 1.73
CA ALA A 313 -8.26 8.65 1.57
C ALA A 313 -7.54 8.38 2.88
N HIS A 314 -6.22 8.11 2.86
CA HIS A 314 -5.48 7.98 4.11
C HIS A 314 -5.02 9.35 4.60
N TRP A 315 -5.03 9.53 5.92
CA TRP A 315 -4.58 10.76 6.56
C TRP A 315 -3.14 10.69 7.03
N ASP A 316 -2.60 9.49 7.22
CA ASP A 316 -1.26 9.27 7.73
C ASP A 316 -0.16 9.54 6.71
N HIS A 317 1.06 9.78 7.22
CA HIS A 317 2.28 9.86 6.44
C HIS A 317 3.48 9.43 7.29
N LEU A 318 4.70 9.59 6.78
CA LEU A 318 5.92 8.99 7.32
C LEU A 318 6.43 9.61 8.62
N GLY A 319 5.95 10.80 9.00
CA GLY A 319 6.36 11.47 10.24
C GLY A 319 7.69 12.18 10.14
N ARG A 320 8.59 11.93 11.10
CA ARG A 320 9.93 12.52 11.19
C ARG A 320 11.00 11.44 11.00
N THR A 321 12.13 11.81 10.42
CA THR A 321 13.33 10.97 10.37
C THR A 321 14.44 11.52 11.27
N LEU A 322 15.18 10.64 11.92
CA LEU A 322 16.38 10.99 12.67
C LEU A 322 17.65 10.99 11.78
N ALA A 323 17.54 10.51 10.55
CA ALA A 323 18.67 10.36 9.62
C ALA A 323 19.10 11.68 8.95
N ARG A 324 18.28 12.76 9.06
CA ARG A 324 18.57 14.06 8.45
C ARG A 324 18.81 15.12 9.50
N SER A 325 19.85 15.95 9.29
CA SER A 325 20.02 17.22 9.99
C SER A 325 19.23 18.31 9.25
N GLY A 326 18.61 19.24 9.97
CA GLY A 326 17.78 20.31 9.40
C GLY A 326 16.32 19.89 9.29
N ASP A 327 15.69 20.11 8.14
CA ASP A 327 14.32 19.70 7.91
C ASP A 327 14.22 18.17 7.83
N ASN A 328 13.61 17.62 8.87
CA ASN A 328 13.47 16.17 9.07
C ASN A 328 12.00 15.71 9.08
N ILE A 329 11.06 16.57 8.67
CA ILE A 329 9.64 16.27 8.62
C ILE A 329 9.27 15.86 7.19
N PHE A 330 8.59 14.74 7.07
CA PHE A 330 7.91 14.36 5.84
C PHE A 330 6.51 14.97 5.84
N ASN A 331 6.36 16.16 5.24
CA ASN A 331 5.12 16.93 5.29
C ASN A 331 3.95 16.26 4.57
N GLY A 332 4.19 15.43 3.54
CA GLY A 332 3.16 14.65 2.85
C GLY A 332 2.06 15.51 2.23
N ALA A 333 2.41 16.61 1.53
CA ALA A 333 1.43 17.48 0.91
C ALA A 333 0.67 16.75 -0.21
N VAL A 334 1.40 16.10 -1.12
CA VAL A 334 0.81 15.31 -2.22
C VAL A 334 0.34 13.96 -1.72
N ASP A 335 1.14 13.28 -0.92
CA ASP A 335 0.86 11.99 -0.30
C ASP A 335 0.71 12.14 1.23
N ASN A 336 -0.51 12.21 1.82
CA ASN A 336 -1.76 12.28 1.07
C ASN A 336 -2.68 13.40 1.65
N ALA A 337 -2.09 14.55 2.01
CA ALA A 337 -2.91 15.70 2.40
C ALA A 337 -3.89 16.11 1.28
N THR A 338 -3.52 15.91 0.00
CA THR A 338 -4.41 16.14 -1.15
C THR A 338 -5.66 15.28 -1.09
N GLY A 339 -5.53 13.96 -0.90
CA GLY A 339 -6.66 13.05 -0.83
C GLY A 339 -7.54 13.33 0.38
N THR A 340 -6.93 13.54 1.55
CA THR A 340 -7.64 13.87 2.79
C THR A 340 -8.37 15.21 2.69
N SER A 341 -7.74 16.23 2.09
CA SER A 341 -8.40 17.52 1.80
C SER A 341 -9.54 17.36 0.80
N GLY A 342 -9.38 16.43 -0.17
CA GLY A 342 -10.44 16.06 -1.10
C GLY A 342 -11.67 15.54 -0.39
N LEU A 343 -11.52 14.70 0.65
CA LEU A 343 -12.66 14.23 1.45
C LEU A 343 -13.43 15.39 2.07
N LEU A 344 -12.74 16.36 2.67
CA LEU A 344 -13.35 17.53 3.32
C LEU A 344 -14.08 18.40 2.30
N THR A 345 -13.49 18.68 1.14
CA THR A 345 -14.11 19.54 0.12
C THR A 345 -15.25 18.87 -0.63
N ILE A 346 -15.16 17.55 -0.86
CA ILE A 346 -16.27 16.77 -1.40
C ILE A 346 -17.44 16.75 -0.40
N ALA A 347 -17.15 16.55 0.89
CA ALA A 347 -18.15 16.60 1.95
C ALA A 347 -18.86 17.96 2.00
N GLN A 348 -18.09 19.06 1.94
CA GLN A 348 -18.63 20.41 1.86
C GLN A 348 -19.56 20.59 0.65
N GLY A 349 -19.16 20.05 -0.51
CA GLY A 349 -19.97 20.07 -1.72
C GLY A 349 -21.32 19.35 -1.54
N PHE A 350 -21.31 18.15 -0.93
CA PHE A 350 -22.55 17.41 -0.64
C PHE A 350 -23.46 18.14 0.35
N VAL A 351 -22.89 18.74 1.39
CA VAL A 351 -23.66 19.53 2.40
C VAL A 351 -24.26 20.80 1.78
N ALA A 352 -23.53 21.46 0.88
CA ALA A 352 -24.00 22.65 0.17
C ALA A 352 -24.99 22.37 -0.97
N ALA A 353 -25.16 21.11 -1.36
CA ALA A 353 -26.08 20.73 -2.44
C ALA A 353 -27.54 21.01 -2.06
N LYS A 354 -28.35 21.48 -3.03
CA LYS A 354 -29.77 21.74 -2.83
C LYS A 354 -30.58 20.51 -2.49
N GLU A 355 -30.18 19.37 -3.05
CA GLU A 355 -30.83 18.09 -2.86
C GLU A 355 -29.89 17.14 -2.09
N LYS A 356 -30.43 16.50 -1.07
CA LYS A 356 -29.71 15.47 -0.34
C LYS A 356 -29.47 14.26 -1.23
N PRO A 357 -28.33 13.55 -1.11
CA PRO A 357 -28.10 12.31 -1.83
C PRO A 357 -29.17 11.27 -1.49
N GLU A 358 -29.57 10.43 -2.46
CA GLU A 358 -30.53 9.37 -2.19
C GLU A 358 -29.96 8.31 -1.23
N ARG A 359 -28.65 7.99 -1.35
CA ARG A 359 -27.90 7.06 -0.49
C ARG A 359 -27.08 7.82 0.53
N SER A 360 -26.78 7.17 1.64
CA SER A 360 -25.85 7.72 2.61
C SER A 360 -24.45 7.85 2.01
N VAL A 361 -23.76 8.96 2.32
CA VAL A 361 -22.39 9.20 1.88
C VAL A 361 -21.48 9.15 3.10
N VAL A 362 -20.50 8.25 3.06
CA VAL A 362 -19.50 8.09 4.12
C VAL A 362 -18.18 8.69 3.64
N PHE A 363 -17.58 9.51 4.49
CA PHE A 363 -16.25 10.09 4.31
C PHE A 363 -15.32 9.40 5.30
N LEU A 364 -14.37 8.62 4.79
CA LEU A 364 -13.49 7.75 5.55
C LEU A 364 -12.04 8.17 5.37
N ALA A 365 -11.45 8.80 6.39
CA ALA A 365 -10.02 9.07 6.44
C ALA A 365 -9.33 7.92 7.17
N LEU A 366 -8.54 7.13 6.43
CA LEU A 366 -7.88 5.91 6.90
C LEU A 366 -6.57 6.22 7.62
N THR A 367 -6.20 5.37 8.56
CA THR A 367 -4.87 5.31 9.19
C THR A 367 -4.03 4.18 8.60
N CYS A 368 -2.72 4.25 8.80
CA CYS A 368 -1.75 3.17 8.55
C CYS A 368 -1.65 2.69 7.10
N GLU A 369 -1.97 3.53 6.11
CA GLU A 369 -1.73 3.20 4.71
C GLU A 369 -0.23 3.07 4.42
N GLU A 370 0.56 4.03 4.90
CA GLU A 370 2.02 4.10 4.75
C GLU A 370 2.76 2.95 5.48
N CYS A 371 2.04 2.21 6.31
CA CYS A 371 2.59 1.07 7.06
C CYS A 371 2.47 -0.26 6.29
N GLY A 372 2.15 -0.21 5.01
CA GLY A 372 2.03 -1.35 4.13
C GLY A 372 0.60 -1.69 3.75
N LEU A 373 -0.26 -0.68 3.60
CA LEU A 373 -1.66 -0.80 3.20
C LEU A 373 -2.49 -1.58 4.25
N LEU A 374 -2.34 -1.23 5.54
CA LEU A 374 -3.03 -1.89 6.66
C LEU A 374 -4.51 -1.49 6.75
#